data_ab189b69a9311b16dcb9f410f37a86ad
#
_entry.id   ab189b69a9311b16dcb9f410f37a86ad
#
_cell.length_a   1.000
_cell.length_b   1.000
_cell.length_c   1.000
_cell.angle_alpha   90.00
_cell.angle_beta   90.00
_cell.angle_gamma   90.00
#
_symmetry.space_group_name_H-M   'P 1'
#
loop_
_entity.id
_entity.type
_entity.pdbx_description
1 polymer ?
#
loop_
_entity_poly.entity_id
_entity_poly.type
_entity_poly.pdbx_seq_one_letter_code
_entity_poly.pdbx_strand_id
1 'polypeptide(L)'
;MKLTKSNLDPVRSYLREIGRVPLLTHEEEILYAKRVQRFVDLEKYRELFTKETGKEPTETQWAQAAKISRRELHSAIASGEAAKRKMVEANLRLVVSVAKKYQGNGLSLSDIINEGN
;
A
#
# COMPACT_ATOMS: atom_id res chain seq x y z
N MET A 1 12.36 19.72 -10.14
CA MET A 1 11.88 20.68 -9.13
C MET A 1 12.95 20.85 -8.06
N LYS A 2 13.34 22.08 -7.78
CA LYS A 2 14.28 22.36 -6.70
C LYS A 2 13.52 22.50 -5.38
N LEU A 3 14.02 21.89 -4.32
CA LEU A 3 13.45 22.06 -2.99
C LEU A 3 13.72 23.46 -2.47
N THR A 4 12.67 24.25 -2.29
CA THR A 4 12.75 25.54 -1.62
C THR A 4 12.54 25.30 -0.12
N LYS A 5 12.78 26.33 0.71
CA LYS A 5 12.57 26.23 2.14
C LYS A 5 11.11 25.85 2.49
N SER A 6 10.15 26.35 1.72
CA SER A 6 8.74 26.04 1.90
C SER A 6 8.38 24.60 1.49
N ASN A 7 9.11 24.03 0.52
CA ASN A 7 8.92 22.64 0.09
C ASN A 7 9.66 21.65 1.01
N LEU A 8 10.72 22.11 1.66
CA LEU A 8 11.55 21.27 2.52
C LEU A 8 10.83 20.86 3.81
N ASP A 9 10.03 21.75 4.38
CA ASP A 9 9.33 21.48 5.64
C ASP A 9 8.32 20.33 5.54
N PRO A 10 7.47 20.26 4.49
CA PRO A 10 6.59 19.09 4.30
C PRO A 10 7.37 17.79 4.08
N VAL A 11 8.48 17.85 3.35
CA VAL A 11 9.32 16.66 3.12
C VAL A 11 9.97 16.20 4.42
N ARG A 12 10.46 17.13 5.22
CA ARG A 12 11.05 16.80 6.54
C ARG A 12 10.04 16.17 7.47
N SER A 13 8.81 16.68 7.51
CA SER A 13 7.73 16.11 8.30
C SER A 13 7.40 14.69 7.85
N TYR A 14 7.32 14.48 6.54
CA TYR A 14 7.08 13.18 5.92
C TYR A 14 8.20 12.18 6.27
N LEU A 15 9.46 12.58 6.14
CA LEU A 15 10.62 11.77 6.50
C LEU A 15 10.63 11.38 7.98
N ARG A 16 10.25 12.30 8.84
CA ARG A 16 10.18 12.08 10.28
C ARG A 16 9.09 11.08 10.62
N GLU A 17 7.93 11.22 10.00
CA GLU A 17 6.79 10.34 10.17
C GLU A 17 7.08 8.93 9.68
N ILE A 18 7.62 8.79 8.47
CA ILE A 18 8.02 7.50 7.89
C ILE A 18 9.12 6.83 8.70
N GLY A 19 10.07 7.62 9.24
CA GLY A 19 11.16 7.11 10.08
C GLY A 19 10.69 6.40 11.34
N ARG A 20 9.44 6.64 11.77
CA ARG A 20 8.85 5.96 12.93
C ARG A 20 8.26 4.61 12.58
N VAL A 21 8.00 4.35 11.29
CA VAL A 21 7.47 3.06 10.83
C VAL A 21 8.61 2.06 10.79
N PRO A 22 8.55 0.96 11.55
CA PRO A 22 9.61 -0.04 11.51
C PRO A 22 9.64 -0.73 10.16
N LEU A 23 10.84 -1.15 9.75
CA LEU A 23 10.98 -2.00 8.57
C LEU A 23 10.35 -3.35 8.87
N LEU A 24 9.74 -3.94 7.85
CA LEU A 24 9.14 -5.26 7.98
C LEU A 24 10.23 -6.32 8.05
N THR A 25 10.02 -7.31 8.90
CA THR A 25 10.84 -8.52 8.89
C THR A 25 10.45 -9.34 7.66
N HIS A 26 11.30 -10.29 7.28
CA HIS A 26 10.99 -11.21 6.18
C HIS A 26 9.69 -11.99 6.44
N GLU A 27 9.48 -12.42 7.67
CA GLU A 27 8.26 -13.13 8.07
C GLU A 27 7.02 -12.25 7.95
N GLU A 28 7.12 -10.99 8.35
CA GLU A 28 6.04 -10.01 8.22
C GLU A 28 5.73 -9.73 6.75
N GLU A 29 6.75 -9.60 5.90
CA GLU A 29 6.56 -9.43 4.46
C GLU A 29 5.76 -10.58 3.85
N ILE A 30 6.10 -11.81 4.21
CA ILE A 30 5.39 -13.01 3.75
C ILE A 30 3.93 -12.98 4.24
N LEU A 31 3.72 -12.66 5.51
CA LEU A 31 2.38 -12.61 6.09
C LEU A 31 1.52 -11.55 5.40
N TYR A 32 2.05 -10.35 5.25
CA TYR A 32 1.32 -9.26 4.61
C TYR A 32 1.09 -9.51 3.12
N ALA A 33 2.06 -10.11 2.44
CA ALA A 33 1.91 -10.49 1.04
C ALA A 33 0.76 -11.48 0.84
N LYS A 34 0.62 -12.45 1.73
CA LYS A 34 -0.49 -13.40 1.70
C LYS A 34 -1.83 -12.72 1.91
N ARG A 35 -1.90 -11.77 2.83
CA ARG A 35 -3.12 -11.01 3.11
C ARG A 35 -3.51 -10.12 1.92
N VAL A 36 -2.54 -9.49 1.29
CA VAL A 36 -2.76 -8.69 0.07
C VAL A 36 -3.22 -9.59 -1.08
N GLN A 37 -2.61 -10.75 -1.25
CA GLN A 37 -2.98 -11.69 -2.30
C GLN A 37 -4.42 -12.17 -2.12
N ARG A 38 -4.83 -12.47 -0.90
CA ARG A 38 -6.22 -12.85 -0.61
C ARG A 38 -7.19 -11.71 -0.96
N PHE A 39 -6.83 -10.48 -0.62
CA PHE A 39 -7.61 -9.30 -0.99
C PHE A 39 -7.73 -9.17 -2.52
N VAL A 40 -6.63 -9.31 -3.23
CA VAL A 40 -6.61 -9.24 -4.70
C VAL A 40 -7.50 -10.33 -5.30
N ASP A 41 -7.44 -11.54 -4.77
CA ASP A 41 -8.29 -12.64 -5.25
C ASP A 41 -9.78 -12.35 -5.01
N LEU A 42 -10.13 -11.77 -3.86
CA LEU A 42 -11.51 -11.36 -3.58
C LEU A 42 -11.98 -10.25 -4.53
N GLU A 43 -11.11 -9.29 -4.84
CA GLU A 43 -11.39 -8.22 -5.81
C GLU A 43 -11.64 -8.78 -7.21
N LYS A 44 -10.97 -9.84 -7.59
CA LYS A 44 -11.21 -10.52 -8.88
C LYS A 44 -12.61 -11.09 -8.97
N TYR A 45 -13.14 -11.66 -7.91
CA TYR A 45 -14.53 -12.13 -7.88
C TYR A 45 -15.51 -10.98 -8.07
N ARG A 46 -15.24 -9.85 -7.42
CA ARG A 46 -16.07 -8.66 -7.57
C ARG A 46 -16.05 -8.12 -9.00
N GLU A 47 -14.86 -8.02 -9.59
CA GLU A 47 -14.69 -7.56 -10.95
C GLU A 47 -15.38 -8.48 -11.96
N LEU A 48 -15.25 -9.79 -11.77
CA LEU A 48 -15.88 -10.78 -12.63
C LEU A 48 -17.41 -10.70 -12.55
N PHE A 49 -17.95 -10.58 -11.35
CA PHE A 49 -19.39 -10.41 -11.14
C PHE A 49 -19.89 -9.14 -11.84
N THR A 50 -19.19 -8.03 -11.69
CA THR A 50 -19.54 -6.76 -12.33
C THR A 50 -19.51 -6.89 -13.86
N LYS A 51 -18.52 -7.58 -14.39
CA LYS A 51 -18.37 -7.80 -15.83
C LYS A 51 -19.51 -8.64 -16.38
N GLU A 52 -19.94 -9.68 -15.66
CA GLU A 52 -20.98 -10.61 -16.09
C GLU A 52 -22.39 -10.02 -15.96
N THR A 53 -22.64 -9.24 -14.91
CA THR A 53 -23.98 -8.75 -14.59
C THR A 53 -24.20 -7.27 -14.92
N GLY A 54 -23.11 -6.52 -15.12
CA GLY A 54 -23.16 -5.06 -15.31
C GLY A 54 -23.41 -4.26 -14.05
N LYS A 55 -23.51 -4.93 -12.90
CA LYS A 55 -23.74 -4.28 -11.59
C LYS A 55 -22.75 -4.81 -10.57
N GLU A 56 -22.35 -3.95 -9.62
CA GLU A 56 -21.51 -4.39 -8.53
C GLU A 56 -22.27 -5.38 -7.61
N PRO A 57 -21.60 -6.42 -7.11
CA PRO A 57 -22.23 -7.36 -6.20
C PRO A 57 -22.52 -6.70 -4.84
N THR A 58 -23.59 -7.15 -4.20
CA THR A 58 -23.78 -6.87 -2.77
C THR A 58 -22.75 -7.68 -1.98
N GLU A 59 -22.58 -7.34 -0.70
CA GLU A 59 -21.67 -8.11 0.17
C GLU A 59 -22.03 -9.58 0.22
N THR A 60 -23.32 -9.89 0.29
CA THR A 60 -23.80 -11.27 0.29
C THR A 60 -23.44 -11.99 -0.99
N GLN A 61 -23.66 -11.35 -2.15
CA GLN A 61 -23.32 -11.93 -3.45
C GLN A 61 -21.82 -12.14 -3.60
N TRP A 62 -21.04 -11.18 -3.15
CA TRP A 62 -19.58 -11.27 -3.20
C TRP A 62 -19.08 -12.41 -2.32
N ALA A 63 -19.55 -12.49 -1.09
CA ALA A 63 -19.18 -13.58 -0.18
C ALA A 63 -19.57 -14.95 -0.74
N GLN A 64 -20.75 -15.07 -1.34
CA GLN A 64 -21.19 -16.31 -2.00
C GLN A 64 -20.29 -16.68 -3.17
N ALA A 65 -19.93 -15.73 -4.00
CA ALA A 65 -19.01 -15.96 -5.12
C ALA A 65 -17.66 -16.47 -4.66
N ALA A 66 -17.14 -15.94 -3.56
CA ALA A 66 -15.88 -16.36 -2.96
C ALA A 66 -16.02 -17.59 -2.07
N LYS A 67 -17.23 -18.10 -1.83
CA LYS A 67 -17.53 -19.26 -0.97
C LYS A 67 -17.09 -19.06 0.48
N ILE A 68 -17.28 -17.87 0.99
CA ILE A 68 -16.96 -17.50 2.38
C ILE A 68 -18.15 -16.79 3.00
N SER A 69 -18.13 -16.63 4.32
CA SER A 69 -19.15 -15.86 5.02
C SER A 69 -18.92 -14.35 4.82
N ARG A 70 -19.96 -13.55 5.06
CA ARG A 70 -19.84 -12.09 5.04
C ARG A 70 -18.81 -11.60 6.06
N ARG A 71 -18.76 -12.23 7.22
CA ARG A 71 -17.80 -11.90 8.27
C ARG A 71 -16.36 -12.14 7.81
N GLU A 72 -16.12 -13.28 7.17
CA GLU A 72 -14.81 -13.60 6.60
C GLU A 72 -14.44 -12.64 5.49
N LEU A 73 -15.40 -12.24 4.65
CA LEU A 73 -15.17 -11.25 3.60
C LEU A 73 -14.72 -9.92 4.19
N HIS A 74 -15.45 -9.40 5.17
CA HIS A 74 -15.09 -8.14 5.84
C HIS A 74 -13.71 -8.21 6.50
N SER A 75 -13.44 -9.29 7.20
CA SER A 75 -12.16 -9.52 7.86
C SER A 75 -11.00 -9.58 6.86
N ALA A 76 -11.18 -10.30 5.76
CA ALA A 76 -10.14 -10.45 4.74
C ALA A 76 -9.87 -9.14 4.01
N ILE A 77 -10.90 -8.35 3.71
CA ILE A 77 -10.74 -7.04 3.08
C ILE A 77 -10.01 -6.08 4.02
N ALA A 78 -10.44 -5.96 5.26
CA ALA A 78 -9.81 -5.08 6.24
C ALA A 78 -8.34 -5.47 6.48
N SER A 79 -8.08 -6.77 6.61
CA SER A 79 -6.73 -7.30 6.80
C SER A 79 -5.84 -7.05 5.58
N GLY A 80 -6.38 -7.24 4.37
CA GLY A 80 -5.65 -6.99 3.13
C GLY A 80 -5.32 -5.53 2.91
N GLU A 81 -6.26 -4.64 3.18
CA GLU A 81 -6.03 -3.18 3.08
C GLU A 81 -4.99 -2.71 4.10
N ALA A 82 -5.07 -3.21 5.34
CA ALA A 82 -4.08 -2.89 6.37
C ALA A 82 -2.70 -3.40 5.99
N ALA A 83 -2.60 -4.63 5.46
CA ALA A 83 -1.34 -5.22 5.00
C ALA A 83 -0.75 -4.42 3.84
N LYS A 84 -1.58 -4.02 2.88
CA LYS A 84 -1.15 -3.20 1.75
C LYS A 84 -0.56 -1.87 2.24
N ARG A 85 -1.22 -1.22 3.19
CA ARG A 85 -0.72 0.03 3.79
C ARG A 85 0.64 -0.17 4.44
N LYS A 86 0.80 -1.24 5.22
CA LYS A 86 2.07 -1.56 5.89
C LYS A 86 3.20 -1.78 4.89
N MET A 87 2.93 -2.49 3.81
CA MET A 87 3.92 -2.73 2.77
C MET A 87 4.31 -1.45 2.02
N VAL A 88 3.32 -0.61 1.71
CA VAL A 88 3.57 0.68 1.06
C VAL A 88 4.40 1.59 1.98
N GLU A 89 4.07 1.70 3.26
CA GLU A 89 4.82 2.48 4.23
C GLU A 89 6.27 2.02 4.35
N ALA A 90 6.50 0.71 4.40
CA ALA A 90 7.84 0.14 4.47
C ALA A 90 8.65 0.43 3.20
N ASN A 91 8.03 0.31 2.03
CA ASN A 91 8.67 0.63 0.75
C ASN A 91 9.00 2.12 0.64
N LEU A 92 8.11 2.99 1.09
CA LEU A 92 8.35 4.44 1.12
C LEU A 92 9.53 4.77 2.04
N ARG A 93 9.63 4.12 3.19
CA ARG A 93 10.77 4.29 4.08
C ARG A 93 12.07 3.90 3.40
N LEU A 94 12.08 2.80 2.65
CA LEU A 94 13.23 2.36 1.89
C LEU A 94 13.61 3.38 0.81
N VAL A 95 12.63 3.87 0.06
CA VAL A 95 12.83 4.89 -0.97
C VAL A 95 13.45 6.15 -0.37
N VAL A 96 12.93 6.60 0.76
CA VAL A 96 13.45 7.76 1.47
C VAL A 96 14.89 7.54 1.93
N SER A 97 15.22 6.36 2.45
CA SER A 97 16.58 6.01 2.86
C SER A 97 17.57 6.06 1.69
N VAL A 98 17.15 5.55 0.54
CA VAL A 98 17.95 5.61 -0.70
C VAL A 98 18.10 7.07 -1.15
N ALA A 99 17.01 7.84 -1.13
CA ALA A 99 17.02 9.24 -1.52
C ALA A 99 18.03 10.07 -0.72
N LYS A 100 18.13 9.83 0.59
CA LYS A 100 19.09 10.51 1.45
C LYS A 100 20.54 10.28 1.02
N LYS A 101 20.87 9.10 0.54
CA LYS A 101 22.23 8.77 0.07
C LYS A 101 22.59 9.52 -1.20
N TYR A 102 21.61 9.90 -2.01
CA TYR A 102 21.81 10.60 -3.28
C TYR A 102 21.53 12.09 -3.21
N GLN A 103 21.30 12.63 -2.05
CA GLN A 103 20.95 14.04 -1.85
C GLN A 103 22.02 15.02 -2.35
N GLY A 104 23.28 14.60 -2.38
CA GLY A 104 24.41 15.41 -2.87
C GLY A 104 24.61 15.38 -4.40
N ASN A 105 23.80 14.64 -5.14
CA ASN A 105 23.98 14.41 -6.57
C ASN A 105 23.14 15.34 -7.46
N GLY A 106 22.63 16.44 -6.93
CA GLY A 106 21.87 17.41 -7.71
C GLY A 106 20.40 17.08 -7.92
N LEU A 107 19.96 15.91 -7.49
CA LEU A 107 18.55 15.54 -7.54
C LEU A 107 17.83 16.06 -6.31
N SER A 108 16.61 16.56 -6.48
CA SER A 108 15.79 16.94 -5.34
C SER A 108 15.23 15.69 -4.66
N LEU A 109 15.04 15.78 -3.35
CA LEU A 109 14.47 14.68 -2.58
C LEU A 109 13.06 14.33 -3.03
N SER A 110 12.25 15.34 -3.38
CA SER A 110 10.91 15.14 -3.92
C SER A 110 10.91 14.36 -5.23
N ASP A 111 11.83 14.68 -6.13
CA ASP A 111 11.93 13.99 -7.42
C ASP A 111 12.31 12.53 -7.24
N ILE A 112 13.23 12.24 -6.34
CA ILE A 112 13.64 10.88 -6.03
C ILE A 112 12.47 10.08 -5.43
N ILE A 113 11.71 10.67 -4.52
CA ILE A 113 10.55 10.04 -3.91
C ILE A 113 9.47 9.76 -4.98
N ASN A 114 9.22 10.71 -5.86
CA ASN A 114 8.23 10.54 -6.93
C ASN A 114 8.63 9.45 -7.91
N GLU A 115 9.89 9.34 -8.24
CA GLU A 115 10.40 8.26 -9.11
C GLU A 115 10.30 6.89 -8.41
N GLY A 116 10.46 6.87 -7.09
CA GLY A 116 10.40 5.64 -6.30
C GLY A 116 8.98 5.11 -6.06
N ASN A 117 7.98 5.93 -6.30
CA ASN A 117 6.58 5.55 -6.16
C ASN A 117 5.99 5.07 -7.47
#